data_5326719fe74b5df8362048390719fb62
#
_entry.id   5326719fe74b5df8362048390719fb62
#
_cell.length_a   1.000
_cell.length_b   1.000
_cell.length_c   1.000
_cell.angle_alpha   90.00
_cell.angle_beta   90.00
_cell.angle_gamma   90.00
#
_symmetry.space_group_name_H-M   'P 1'
#
loop_
_entity.id
_entity.type
_entity.pdbx_description
1 polymer ?
#
loop_
_entity_poly.entity_id
_entity_poly.type
_entity_poly.pdbx_seq_one_letter_code
_entity_poly.pdbx_strand_id
1 'polypeptide(L)'
;MSTNKLKRLAGLVMSAVIIAFCAINASGCNKSESSSSDATQPSSSVAAESTKDEAAVSALEQLGIDAASLGIEPDIMYDTEHEVGFQLDTPEDDDTIAVLQTSMGDIAMRFFPEQAPKTVTNFLKLAENGSYNGTVFHRVIKDFIVQGGHCGTDTNQPNGVSSYGSEFEDEFCDKLFNIRGAVSMATTESDTNGSQFFINQTSAEDFLNSGGFEKLEQNWQNAKTQLLNYKDSDLMSAFIKENGDKCYNTDIVSDEVKKLYETYGGNPYLDGAYNAVDRGQTVFAQVIDGMDVVDKIASVEVDENNLPKTNVVIKSVKITTYAEYSKTQTTASSAQ
;
A
#
# COMPACT_ATOMS: atom_id res chain seq x y z
N MET A 1 4.73 -50.21 -32.92
CA MET A 1 3.66 -49.43 -33.45
C MET A 1 3.12 -48.56 -32.35
N SER A 2 3.44 -47.34 -32.53
CA SER A 2 2.86 -46.07 -32.10
C SER A 2 2.50 -45.84 -30.64
N THR A 3 3.41 -45.14 -30.04
CA THR A 3 3.35 -44.47 -28.74
C THR A 3 2.71 -43.09 -28.88
N ASN A 4 1.63 -42.82 -28.17
CA ASN A 4 1.19 -41.45 -27.97
C ASN A 4 1.49 -40.96 -26.59
N LYS A 5 2.45 -40.05 -26.51
CA LYS A 5 2.83 -39.31 -25.30
C LYS A 5 1.86 -38.13 -25.12
N LEU A 6 1.09 -38.19 -24.05
CA LEU A 6 0.28 -37.06 -23.59
C LEU A 6 1.21 -36.07 -22.84
N LYS A 7 1.46 -34.93 -23.43
CA LYS A 7 2.14 -33.83 -22.76
C LYS A 7 1.09 -33.02 -21.97
N ARG A 8 1.19 -33.05 -20.65
CA ARG A 8 0.52 -32.08 -19.80
C ARG A 8 1.35 -30.80 -19.77
N LEU A 9 0.80 -29.74 -20.29
CA LEU A 9 1.33 -28.38 -20.14
C LEU A 9 0.90 -27.87 -18.78
N ALA A 10 1.84 -27.69 -17.89
CA ALA A 10 1.68 -26.86 -16.71
C ALA A 10 1.94 -25.41 -17.15
N GLY A 11 0.90 -24.58 -17.11
CA GLY A 11 1.03 -23.15 -17.37
C GLY A 11 1.66 -22.45 -16.19
N LEU A 12 2.93 -22.06 -16.35
CA LEU A 12 3.61 -21.14 -15.46
C LEU A 12 3.28 -19.72 -15.94
N VAL A 13 2.50 -18.98 -15.18
CA VAL A 13 2.32 -17.55 -15.42
C VAL A 13 3.48 -16.82 -14.76
N MET A 14 4.52 -16.54 -15.52
CA MET A 14 5.56 -15.60 -15.14
C MET A 14 5.13 -14.20 -15.55
N SER A 15 4.88 -13.34 -14.56
CA SER A 15 4.81 -11.90 -14.78
C SER A 15 6.23 -11.34 -14.85
N ALA A 16 6.76 -11.20 -16.06
CA ALA A 16 8.03 -10.51 -16.27
C ALA A 16 7.75 -9.01 -16.41
N VAL A 17 8.20 -8.22 -15.45
CA VAL A 17 8.33 -6.77 -15.59
C VAL A 17 9.62 -6.52 -16.39
N ILE A 18 9.47 -6.09 -17.65
CA ILE A 18 10.61 -5.66 -18.47
C ILE A 18 10.82 -4.17 -18.20
N ILE A 19 11.88 -3.83 -17.48
CA ILE A 19 12.39 -2.45 -17.39
C ILE A 19 13.47 -2.30 -18.46
N ALA A 20 13.17 -1.50 -19.47
CA ALA A 20 14.18 -1.13 -20.48
C ALA A 20 15.00 0.06 -19.96
N PHE A 21 16.26 -0.17 -19.68
CA PHE A 21 17.24 0.89 -19.41
C PHE A 21 17.70 1.53 -20.73
N CYS A 22 17.47 2.83 -20.88
CA CYS A 22 18.25 3.65 -21.81
C CYS A 22 19.13 4.60 -21.00
N ALA A 23 20.42 4.33 -20.98
CA ALA A 23 21.44 5.24 -20.46
C ALA A 23 21.85 6.23 -21.56
N ILE A 24 21.78 7.53 -21.30
CA ILE A 24 22.52 8.53 -22.06
C ILE A 24 23.20 9.49 -21.08
N ASN A 25 24.52 9.49 -21.14
CA ASN A 25 25.42 10.43 -20.49
C ASN A 25 25.34 11.81 -21.14
N ALA A 26 25.33 12.87 -20.34
CA ALA A 26 26.00 14.12 -20.73
C ALA A 26 26.37 14.95 -19.51
N SER A 27 27.64 15.26 -19.42
CA SER A 27 28.32 16.16 -18.49
C SER A 27 27.95 17.61 -18.71
N GLY A 28 28.00 18.41 -17.63
CA GLY A 28 28.05 19.86 -17.76
C GLY A 28 28.03 20.57 -16.40
N CYS A 29 29.21 20.94 -15.91
CA CYS A 29 29.41 21.86 -14.79
C CYS A 29 28.85 23.26 -15.07
N ASN A 30 28.27 23.93 -14.08
CA ASN A 30 28.79 25.23 -13.70
C ASN A 30 28.33 25.71 -12.31
N LYS A 31 29.26 26.27 -11.55
CA LYS A 31 29.10 26.94 -10.25
C LYS A 31 28.57 28.35 -10.44
N SER A 32 27.78 28.85 -9.50
CA SER A 32 27.94 30.21 -9.00
C SER A 32 27.33 30.36 -7.60
N GLU A 33 28.09 30.99 -6.73
CA GLU A 33 27.85 31.30 -5.32
C GLU A 33 27.00 32.54 -5.12
N SER A 34 26.52 32.67 -3.89
CA SER A 34 26.21 33.82 -3.03
C SER A 34 24.73 34.15 -2.92
N SER A 35 24.16 34.51 -1.80
CA SER A 35 24.57 35.01 -0.48
C SER A 35 23.35 34.99 0.47
N SER A 36 23.65 34.87 1.73
CA SER A 36 22.85 34.97 2.96
C SER A 36 21.71 36.00 2.99
N SER A 37 20.59 35.61 3.66
CA SER A 37 19.96 36.48 4.66
C SER A 37 19.12 35.68 5.67
N ASP A 38 19.37 35.95 6.90
CA ASP A 38 18.83 35.55 8.18
C ASP A 38 17.33 35.83 8.28
N ALA A 39 16.54 34.86 8.79
CA ALA A 39 15.26 35.15 9.45
C ALA A 39 14.87 34.00 10.38
N THR A 40 14.89 34.32 11.62
CA THR A 40 14.51 33.73 12.89
C THR A 40 13.35 32.74 12.86
N GLN A 41 13.58 31.53 13.36
CA GLN A 41 12.58 30.55 13.78
C GLN A 41 11.88 30.97 15.08
N PRO A 42 10.62 30.53 15.27
CA PRO A 42 10.21 30.10 16.59
C PRO A 42 10.07 28.57 16.64
N SER A 43 10.89 27.99 17.45
CA SER A 43 10.87 26.60 17.87
C SER A 43 9.62 26.28 18.70
N SER A 44 8.90 25.24 18.33
CA SER A 44 8.28 24.33 19.28
C SER A 44 8.09 22.95 18.62
N SER A 45 9.15 22.19 18.57
CA SER A 45 9.10 20.76 18.33
C SER A 45 8.89 20.10 19.69
N VAL A 46 7.68 19.61 19.94
CA VAL A 46 7.52 18.48 20.87
C VAL A 46 7.82 17.25 20.01
N ALA A 47 9.09 16.85 20.02
CA ALA A 47 9.49 15.53 19.59
C ALA A 47 8.85 14.53 20.56
N ALA A 48 7.91 13.73 20.10
CA ALA A 48 7.57 12.49 20.75
C ALA A 48 8.83 11.63 20.68
N GLU A 49 9.53 11.51 21.79
CA GLU A 49 10.63 10.61 21.99
C GLU A 49 10.05 9.20 21.92
N SER A 50 10.23 8.52 20.77
CA SER A 50 9.92 7.10 20.64
C SER A 50 10.80 6.38 21.66
N THR A 51 10.20 5.89 22.73
CA THR A 51 10.84 4.91 23.59
C THR A 51 11.09 3.67 22.73
N LYS A 52 12.34 3.42 22.38
CA LYS A 52 12.77 2.13 21.85
C LYS A 52 12.54 1.10 22.96
N ASP A 53 11.38 0.50 22.96
CA ASP A 53 11.14 -0.68 23.76
C ASP A 53 11.96 -1.84 23.17
N GLU A 54 12.68 -2.55 24.05
CA GLU A 54 13.59 -3.66 23.76
C GLU A 54 12.93 -4.88 23.09
N ALA A 55 11.72 -4.75 22.52
CA ALA A 55 10.92 -5.87 22.05
C ALA A 55 10.89 -6.06 20.52
N ALA A 56 11.45 -5.15 19.73
CA ALA A 56 11.41 -5.30 18.26
C ALA A 56 12.78 -5.69 17.69
N VAL A 57 13.30 -6.84 18.14
CA VAL A 57 14.34 -7.53 17.39
C VAL A 57 13.71 -7.94 16.06
N SER A 58 14.22 -7.45 14.93
CA SER A 58 13.66 -7.73 13.60
C SER A 58 13.53 -9.25 13.38
N ALA A 59 12.60 -9.68 12.57
CA ALA A 59 12.44 -11.10 12.27
C ALA A 59 13.73 -11.72 11.71
N LEU A 60 14.55 -10.93 11.00
CA LEU A 60 15.87 -11.33 10.49
C LEU A 60 16.87 -11.51 11.63
N GLU A 61 16.91 -10.63 12.60
CA GLU A 61 17.80 -10.75 13.77
C GLU A 61 17.46 -11.99 14.61
N GLN A 62 16.17 -12.36 14.73
CA GLN A 62 15.75 -13.61 15.34
C GLN A 62 16.31 -14.84 14.62
N LEU A 63 16.53 -14.72 13.30
CA LEU A 63 17.20 -15.75 12.50
C LEU A 63 18.73 -15.64 12.57
N GLY A 64 19.27 -14.67 13.31
CA GLY A 64 20.70 -14.37 13.37
C GLY A 64 21.25 -13.78 12.08
N ILE A 65 20.41 -13.04 11.34
CA ILE A 65 20.77 -12.29 10.15
C ILE A 65 20.82 -10.81 10.54
N ASP A 66 21.93 -10.15 10.29
CA ASP A 66 22.10 -8.72 10.53
C ASP A 66 21.32 -7.91 9.50
N ALA A 67 20.13 -7.46 9.88
CA ALA A 67 19.21 -6.70 9.03
C ALA A 67 19.81 -5.35 8.62
N ALA A 68 20.52 -4.67 9.53
CA ALA A 68 21.14 -3.38 9.27
C ALA A 68 22.25 -3.50 8.21
N SER A 69 23.00 -4.61 8.18
CA SER A 69 24.00 -4.86 7.10
C SER A 69 23.39 -5.01 5.71
N LEU A 70 22.08 -5.33 5.65
CA LEU A 70 21.29 -5.44 4.42
C LEU A 70 20.55 -4.14 4.07
N GLY A 71 20.64 -3.11 4.92
CA GLY A 71 19.86 -1.87 4.79
C GLY A 71 18.38 -2.06 5.06
N ILE A 72 18.00 -3.07 5.84
CA ILE A 72 16.63 -3.39 6.20
C ILE A 72 16.39 -2.87 7.62
N GLU A 73 15.77 -1.70 7.71
CA GLU A 73 15.39 -1.06 8.97
C GLU A 73 13.96 -0.52 8.84
N PRO A 74 12.94 -1.39 8.84
CA PRO A 74 11.57 -0.92 8.74
C PRO A 74 11.23 -0.04 9.95
N ASP A 75 10.75 1.17 9.69
CA ASP A 75 10.22 2.05 10.72
C ASP A 75 8.76 1.67 10.98
N ILE A 76 8.54 0.84 11.99
CA ILE A 76 7.22 0.33 12.35
C ILE A 76 6.69 1.13 13.53
N MET A 77 5.54 1.77 13.34
CA MET A 77 4.75 2.34 14.41
C MET A 77 4.00 1.21 15.14
N TYR A 78 4.28 1.03 16.42
CA TYR A 78 3.52 0.16 17.31
C TYR A 78 2.43 0.98 18.00
N ASP A 79 1.18 0.79 17.55
CA ASP A 79 0.02 1.48 18.10
C ASP A 79 -0.48 0.75 19.36
N THR A 80 -0.28 1.39 20.51
CA THR A 80 -0.70 0.87 21.83
C THR A 80 -2.07 1.38 22.27
N GLU A 81 -2.65 2.32 21.55
CA GLU A 81 -3.90 2.98 21.91
C GLU A 81 -5.11 2.26 21.29
N HIS A 82 -4.92 1.56 20.17
CA HIS A 82 -6.01 0.93 19.44
C HIS A 82 -5.91 -0.61 19.42
N GLU A 83 -7.06 -1.24 19.38
CA GLU A 83 -7.18 -2.70 19.23
C GLU A 83 -7.13 -3.10 17.75
N VAL A 84 -6.84 -4.38 17.48
CA VAL A 84 -6.90 -4.96 16.14
C VAL A 84 -8.32 -4.81 15.59
N GLY A 85 -8.43 -4.16 14.42
CA GLY A 85 -9.72 -3.94 13.74
C GLY A 85 -10.34 -2.57 13.96
N PHE A 86 -9.74 -1.67 14.77
CA PHE A 86 -10.21 -0.27 14.94
C PHE A 86 -10.39 0.46 13.60
N GLN A 87 -9.66 0.03 12.59
CA GLN A 87 -9.75 0.49 11.21
C GLN A 87 -11.18 0.44 10.64
N LEU A 88 -12.02 -0.47 11.17
CA LEU A 88 -13.40 -0.69 10.76
C LEU A 88 -14.43 0.01 11.65
N ASP A 89 -13.99 0.71 12.70
CA ASP A 89 -14.87 1.45 13.58
C ASP A 89 -15.56 2.59 12.83
N THR A 90 -16.75 2.97 13.30
CA THR A 90 -17.44 4.14 12.76
C THR A 90 -16.61 5.39 13.03
N PRO A 91 -16.35 6.23 12.02
CA PRO A 91 -15.60 7.48 12.25
C PRO A 91 -16.31 8.41 13.25
N GLU A 92 -15.52 9.23 13.95
CA GLU A 92 -16.04 10.30 14.79
C GLU A 92 -16.59 11.46 13.93
N ASP A 93 -17.45 12.30 14.51
CA ASP A 93 -18.13 13.40 13.79
C ASP A 93 -17.17 14.37 13.09
N ASP A 94 -16.01 14.63 13.67
CA ASP A 94 -14.98 15.54 13.18
C ASP A 94 -13.89 14.85 12.34
N ASP A 95 -13.94 13.52 12.20
CA ASP A 95 -13.02 12.78 11.33
C ASP A 95 -13.10 13.30 9.89
N THR A 96 -11.94 13.48 9.30
CA THR A 96 -11.81 13.86 7.89
C THR A 96 -12.19 12.70 6.98
N ILE A 97 -13.11 12.97 6.04
CA ILE A 97 -13.57 12.02 5.03
C ILE A 97 -13.23 12.55 3.64
N ALA A 98 -12.71 11.70 2.77
CA ALA A 98 -12.64 11.99 1.34
C ALA A 98 -13.73 11.22 0.60
N VAL A 99 -14.42 11.91 -0.32
CA VAL A 99 -15.36 11.31 -1.26
C VAL A 99 -14.76 11.40 -2.66
N LEU A 100 -14.34 10.26 -3.21
CA LEU A 100 -13.89 10.13 -4.58
C LEU A 100 -15.12 10.03 -5.48
N GLN A 101 -15.41 11.08 -6.23
CA GLN A 101 -16.48 11.08 -7.23
C GLN A 101 -15.95 10.46 -8.52
N THR A 102 -16.32 9.23 -8.80
CA THR A 102 -15.83 8.51 -9.97
C THR A 102 -16.85 8.50 -11.10
N SER A 103 -16.45 8.01 -12.27
CA SER A 103 -17.38 7.78 -13.40
C SER A 103 -18.35 6.63 -13.14
N MET A 104 -18.13 5.81 -12.10
CA MET A 104 -18.93 4.62 -11.77
C MET A 104 -19.72 4.74 -10.46
N GLY A 105 -19.54 5.85 -9.73
CA GLY A 105 -20.17 6.13 -8.43
C GLY A 105 -19.18 6.75 -7.47
N ASP A 106 -19.65 7.05 -6.28
CA ASP A 106 -18.85 7.68 -5.24
C ASP A 106 -18.26 6.63 -4.29
N ILE A 107 -17.03 6.88 -3.81
CA ILE A 107 -16.33 6.04 -2.83
C ILE A 107 -15.92 6.97 -1.70
N ALA A 108 -16.40 6.72 -0.48
CA ALA A 108 -16.05 7.50 0.70
C ALA A 108 -15.06 6.72 1.57
N MET A 109 -14.05 7.41 2.08
CA MET A 109 -13.02 6.83 2.95
C MET A 109 -12.65 7.73 4.11
N ARG A 110 -12.39 7.12 5.28
CA ARG A 110 -11.78 7.75 6.46
C ARG A 110 -10.27 7.60 6.41
N PHE A 111 -9.55 8.43 7.17
CA PHE A 111 -8.09 8.44 7.24
C PHE A 111 -7.58 8.05 8.63
N PHE A 112 -6.28 7.70 8.69
CA PHE A 112 -5.53 7.37 9.90
C PHE A 112 -4.32 8.30 10.06
N PRO A 113 -4.56 9.59 10.41
CA PRO A 113 -3.51 10.61 10.42
C PRO A 113 -2.47 10.42 11.55
N GLU A 114 -2.80 9.66 12.58
CA GLU A 114 -1.86 9.35 13.67
C GLU A 114 -0.91 8.22 13.27
N GLN A 115 -1.40 7.24 12.50
CA GLN A 115 -0.64 6.06 12.09
C GLN A 115 0.15 6.29 10.79
N ALA A 116 -0.34 7.16 9.88
CA ALA A 116 0.30 7.46 8.61
C ALA A 116 0.25 8.97 8.29
N PRO A 117 0.87 9.82 9.14
CA PRO A 117 0.72 11.29 9.07
C PRO A 117 1.20 11.91 7.76
N LYS A 118 2.33 11.46 7.20
CA LYS A 118 2.87 11.99 5.95
C LYS A 118 2.01 11.57 4.76
N THR A 119 1.59 10.32 4.73
CA THR A 119 0.76 9.74 3.66
C THR A 119 -0.61 10.41 3.62
N VAL A 120 -1.26 10.56 4.78
CA VAL A 120 -2.55 11.29 4.87
C VAL A 120 -2.39 12.74 4.44
N THR A 121 -1.36 13.43 4.94
CA THR A 121 -1.06 14.82 4.55
C THR A 121 -0.82 14.94 3.05
N ASN A 122 -0.08 14.01 2.46
CA ASN A 122 0.18 13.96 1.02
C ASN A 122 -1.12 13.83 0.22
N PHE A 123 -1.94 12.84 0.57
CA PHE A 123 -3.21 12.60 -0.12
C PHE A 123 -4.14 13.81 -0.03
N LEU A 124 -4.32 14.38 1.17
CA LEU A 124 -5.20 15.53 1.38
C LEU A 124 -4.75 16.75 0.58
N LYS A 125 -3.45 17.08 0.58
CA LYS A 125 -2.91 18.19 -0.23
C LYS A 125 -3.11 17.99 -1.74
N LEU A 126 -2.90 16.76 -2.23
CA LEU A 126 -3.13 16.45 -3.65
C LEU A 126 -4.62 16.52 -4.01
N ALA A 127 -5.49 16.11 -3.11
CA ALA A 127 -6.94 16.22 -3.29
C ALA A 127 -7.40 17.68 -3.31
N GLU A 128 -6.98 18.49 -2.34
CA GLU A 128 -7.30 19.92 -2.23
C GLU A 128 -6.83 20.72 -3.42
N ASN A 129 -5.64 20.41 -3.94
CA ASN A 129 -5.09 21.05 -5.15
C ASN A 129 -5.75 20.54 -6.45
N GLY A 130 -6.66 19.58 -6.38
CA GLY A 130 -7.31 18.98 -7.53
C GLY A 130 -6.40 18.09 -8.38
N SER A 131 -5.26 17.65 -7.85
CA SER A 131 -4.28 16.83 -8.59
C SER A 131 -4.85 15.47 -9.02
N TYR A 132 -5.80 14.92 -8.26
CA TYR A 132 -6.49 13.68 -8.62
C TYR A 132 -7.59 13.85 -9.66
N ASN A 133 -8.04 15.10 -9.95
CA ASN A 133 -9.14 15.35 -10.87
C ASN A 133 -8.78 14.96 -12.30
N GLY A 134 -9.55 14.09 -12.90
CA GLY A 134 -9.32 13.56 -14.24
C GLY A 134 -8.32 12.39 -14.30
N THR A 135 -7.69 11.99 -13.19
CA THR A 135 -6.89 10.77 -13.15
C THR A 135 -7.78 9.53 -13.30
N VAL A 136 -7.19 8.39 -13.61
CA VAL A 136 -7.92 7.15 -13.88
C VAL A 136 -7.44 6.04 -12.94
N PHE A 137 -8.31 5.05 -12.75
CA PHE A 137 -7.86 3.74 -12.27
C PHE A 137 -7.18 3.04 -13.45
N HIS A 138 -5.86 3.01 -13.43
CA HIS A 138 -5.04 2.54 -14.56
C HIS A 138 -4.59 1.09 -14.42
N ARG A 139 -4.81 0.45 -13.28
CA ARG A 139 -4.54 -0.96 -13.04
C ARG A 139 -5.66 -1.56 -12.19
N VAL A 140 -6.37 -2.52 -12.77
CA VAL A 140 -7.50 -3.18 -12.12
C VAL A 140 -7.31 -4.69 -12.19
N ILE A 141 -7.21 -5.32 -11.03
CA ILE A 141 -7.11 -6.79 -10.94
C ILE A 141 -8.25 -7.25 -10.04
N LYS A 142 -9.21 -7.92 -10.66
CA LYS A 142 -10.35 -8.49 -9.95
C LYS A 142 -9.87 -9.46 -8.87
N ASP A 143 -10.58 -9.48 -7.76
CA ASP A 143 -10.28 -10.28 -6.57
C ASP A 143 -8.91 -9.96 -5.94
N PHE A 144 -8.37 -8.74 -6.23
CA PHE A 144 -7.14 -8.24 -5.66
C PHE A 144 -7.23 -6.74 -5.35
N ILE A 145 -6.98 -5.84 -6.31
CA ILE A 145 -6.94 -4.39 -6.10
C ILE A 145 -7.50 -3.58 -7.26
N VAL A 146 -7.92 -2.34 -6.98
CA VAL A 146 -8.12 -1.28 -7.96
C VAL A 146 -7.16 -0.14 -7.69
N GLN A 147 -6.24 0.16 -8.61
CA GLN A 147 -5.15 1.11 -8.45
C GLN A 147 -5.31 2.32 -9.36
N GLY A 148 -5.13 3.50 -8.80
CA GLY A 148 -5.27 4.78 -9.51
C GLY A 148 -4.45 5.90 -8.88
N GLY A 149 -4.84 7.15 -9.16
CA GLY A 149 -4.25 8.32 -8.52
C GLY A 149 -2.87 8.73 -9.05
N HIS A 150 -2.50 8.32 -10.26
CA HIS A 150 -1.24 8.78 -10.86
C HIS A 150 -1.34 10.25 -11.23
N CYS A 151 -0.70 11.11 -10.43
CA CYS A 151 -0.59 12.55 -10.68
C CYS A 151 0.70 12.88 -11.40
N GLY A 152 0.63 13.87 -12.31
CA GLY A 152 1.78 14.31 -13.09
C GLY A 152 1.93 13.59 -14.43
N THR A 153 2.82 14.11 -15.25
CA THR A 153 3.13 13.61 -16.60
C THR A 153 4.59 13.14 -16.72
N ASP A 154 5.34 13.22 -15.62
CA ASP A 154 6.74 12.81 -15.60
C ASP A 154 6.87 11.29 -15.53
N THR A 155 7.36 10.71 -16.63
CA THR A 155 7.59 9.25 -16.71
C THR A 155 8.76 8.77 -15.86
N ASN A 156 9.57 9.70 -15.29
CA ASN A 156 10.64 9.37 -14.34
C ASN A 156 10.11 9.21 -12.89
N GLN A 157 8.83 9.45 -12.67
CA GLN A 157 8.18 9.25 -11.38
C GLN A 157 7.10 8.16 -11.52
N PRO A 158 7.49 6.89 -11.50
CA PRO A 158 6.59 5.77 -11.77
C PRO A 158 5.44 5.68 -10.76
N ASN A 159 5.65 6.18 -9.53
CA ASN A 159 4.63 6.20 -8.47
C ASN A 159 3.79 7.49 -8.45
N GLY A 160 3.96 8.36 -9.46
CA GLY A 160 3.33 9.68 -9.53
C GLY A 160 4.01 10.72 -8.64
N VAL A 161 3.60 11.97 -8.78
CA VAL A 161 4.20 13.11 -8.07
C VAL A 161 3.55 13.28 -6.72
N SER A 162 4.33 13.22 -5.63
CA SER A 162 3.84 13.50 -4.29
C SER A 162 3.64 15.01 -4.05
N SER A 163 2.93 15.37 -2.99
CA SER A 163 2.79 16.77 -2.56
C SER A 163 4.09 17.38 -2.02
N TYR A 164 5.10 16.55 -1.77
CA TYR A 164 6.43 16.95 -1.30
C TYR A 164 7.40 17.21 -2.45
N GLY A 165 7.03 16.86 -3.68
CA GLY A 165 7.87 17.03 -4.87
C GLY A 165 8.93 15.94 -5.06
N SER A 166 9.02 14.98 -4.14
CA SER A 166 9.88 13.80 -4.19
C SER A 166 9.14 12.60 -3.60
N GLU A 167 9.62 11.41 -3.84
CA GLU A 167 9.17 10.22 -3.12
C GLU A 167 9.44 10.38 -1.62
N PHE A 168 8.65 9.68 -0.79
CA PHE A 168 8.76 9.72 0.66
C PHE A 168 8.62 8.32 1.24
N GLU A 169 9.06 8.19 2.50
CA GLU A 169 9.17 6.95 3.25
C GLU A 169 7.83 6.26 3.50
N ASP A 170 7.89 4.96 3.69
CA ASP A 170 6.77 4.13 4.13
C ASP A 170 6.40 4.43 5.59
N GLU A 171 5.12 4.27 5.94
CA GLU A 171 4.60 4.44 7.29
C GLU A 171 3.82 3.17 7.66
N PHE A 172 4.53 2.16 8.15
CA PHE A 172 3.91 0.92 8.56
C PHE A 172 3.43 0.99 10.01
N CYS A 173 2.20 0.52 10.25
CA CYS A 173 1.61 0.43 11.58
C CYS A 173 1.13 -1.00 11.85
N ASP A 174 1.39 -1.51 13.06
CA ASP A 174 1.03 -2.87 13.47
C ASP A 174 -0.48 -3.08 13.69
N LYS A 175 -1.28 -2.02 13.63
CA LYS A 175 -2.75 -2.04 13.74
C LYS A 175 -3.49 -1.66 12.46
N LEU A 176 -2.77 -1.29 11.39
CA LEU A 176 -3.36 -1.03 10.08
C LEU A 176 -3.05 -2.18 9.10
N PHE A 177 -4.10 -2.73 8.53
CA PHE A 177 -4.05 -3.95 7.73
C PHE A 177 -4.59 -3.72 6.33
N ASN A 178 -4.02 -4.40 5.34
CA ASN A 178 -4.50 -4.43 3.96
C ASN A 178 -5.75 -5.31 3.80
N ILE A 179 -6.73 -5.13 4.70
CA ILE A 179 -8.04 -5.79 4.62
C ILE A 179 -8.86 -5.22 3.45
N ARG A 180 -9.96 -5.89 3.09
CA ARG A 180 -10.88 -5.38 2.09
C ARG A 180 -11.34 -3.96 2.40
N GLY A 181 -11.24 -3.06 1.43
CA GLY A 181 -11.54 -1.64 1.56
C GLY A 181 -10.42 -0.79 2.13
N ALA A 182 -9.30 -1.37 2.63
CA ALA A 182 -8.13 -0.59 2.98
C ALA A 182 -7.58 0.13 1.75
N VAL A 183 -7.17 1.38 1.94
CA VAL A 183 -6.55 2.22 0.90
C VAL A 183 -5.08 2.37 1.25
N SER A 184 -4.23 1.92 0.34
CA SER A 184 -2.79 1.87 0.56
C SER A 184 -2.03 2.57 -0.56
N MET A 185 -0.83 3.06 -0.24
CA MET A 185 0.07 3.62 -1.26
C MET A 185 0.56 2.52 -2.21
N ALA A 186 0.72 2.86 -3.47
CA ALA A 186 1.32 1.98 -4.44
C ALA A 186 2.77 2.39 -4.69
N THR A 187 3.70 1.53 -4.33
CA THR A 187 5.15 1.76 -4.46
C THR A 187 5.79 0.71 -5.35
N THR A 188 6.94 1.03 -5.93
CA THR A 188 7.77 0.10 -6.72
C THR A 188 8.87 -0.55 -5.88
N GLU A 189 9.37 0.18 -4.89
CA GLU A 189 10.39 -0.24 -3.93
C GLU A 189 10.03 0.39 -2.56
N SER A 190 10.71 -0.01 -1.49
CA SER A 190 10.53 0.64 -0.17
C SER A 190 10.83 2.14 -0.27
N ASP A 191 10.13 2.96 0.49
CA ASP A 191 10.32 4.42 0.59
C ASP A 191 10.13 5.18 -0.73
N THR A 192 9.31 4.65 -1.64
CA THR A 192 9.03 5.29 -2.93
C THR A 192 7.58 5.75 -3.08
N ASN A 193 6.97 6.21 -1.98
CA ASN A 193 5.60 6.72 -2.01
C ASN A 193 5.49 7.99 -2.86
N GLY A 194 4.50 8.03 -3.75
CA GLY A 194 4.21 9.17 -4.64
C GLY A 194 2.78 9.67 -4.46
N SER A 195 2.00 9.61 -5.53
CA SER A 195 0.58 9.95 -5.51
C SER A 195 -0.32 8.74 -5.72
N GLN A 196 0.20 7.62 -6.22
CA GLN A 196 -0.62 6.46 -6.54
C GLN A 196 -1.07 5.73 -5.29
N PHE A 197 -2.31 5.29 -5.31
CA PHE A 197 -2.90 4.46 -4.27
C PHE A 197 -3.70 3.32 -4.88
N PHE A 198 -3.99 2.32 -4.08
CA PHE A 198 -4.94 1.27 -4.45
C PHE A 198 -5.93 1.00 -3.32
N ILE A 199 -7.06 0.42 -3.69
CA ILE A 199 -8.09 -0.05 -2.75
C ILE A 199 -8.06 -1.57 -2.80
N ASN A 200 -7.91 -2.21 -1.65
CA ASN A 200 -7.95 -3.66 -1.50
C ASN A 200 -9.37 -4.17 -1.79
N GLN A 201 -9.51 -5.10 -2.75
CA GLN A 201 -10.82 -5.57 -3.22
C GLN A 201 -11.08 -7.05 -2.88
N THR A 202 -10.05 -7.83 -2.54
CA THR A 202 -10.15 -9.25 -2.21
C THR A 202 -11.20 -9.49 -1.13
N SER A 203 -12.21 -10.30 -1.44
CA SER A 203 -13.25 -10.68 -0.47
C SER A 203 -12.73 -11.77 0.50
N ALA A 204 -13.46 -11.99 1.60
CA ALA A 204 -13.15 -13.10 2.51
C ALA A 204 -13.21 -14.46 1.81
N GLU A 205 -14.18 -14.65 0.91
CA GLU A 205 -14.30 -15.87 0.12
C GLU A 205 -13.09 -16.07 -0.80
N ASP A 206 -12.65 -15.03 -1.52
CA ASP A 206 -11.50 -15.10 -2.41
C ASP A 206 -10.21 -15.35 -1.65
N PHE A 207 -10.04 -14.68 -0.49
CA PHE A 207 -8.90 -14.91 0.41
C PHE A 207 -8.83 -16.38 0.84
N LEU A 208 -9.92 -16.95 1.34
CA LEU A 208 -9.98 -18.35 1.77
C LEU A 208 -9.77 -19.31 0.60
N ASN A 209 -10.40 -19.06 -0.55
CA ASN A 209 -10.25 -19.88 -1.76
C ASN A 209 -8.83 -19.86 -2.32
N SER A 210 -8.06 -18.79 -2.10
CA SER A 210 -6.65 -18.69 -2.48
C SER A 210 -5.70 -19.49 -1.58
N GLY A 211 -6.22 -20.07 -0.48
CA GLY A 211 -5.52 -20.86 0.51
C GLY A 211 -5.32 -20.16 1.85
N GLY A 212 -5.80 -18.92 2.02
CA GLY A 212 -5.80 -18.20 3.29
C GLY A 212 -4.45 -18.19 4.02
N PHE A 213 -4.49 -18.22 5.33
CA PHE A 213 -3.26 -18.25 6.15
C PHE A 213 -2.43 -19.52 5.99
N GLU A 214 -3.04 -20.67 5.67
CA GLU A 214 -2.26 -21.90 5.42
C GLU A 214 -1.25 -21.69 4.28
N LYS A 215 -1.66 -20.99 3.22
CA LYS A 215 -0.79 -20.65 2.11
C LYS A 215 0.31 -19.66 2.51
N LEU A 216 -0.02 -18.66 3.32
CA LEU A 216 0.93 -17.68 3.81
C LEU A 216 1.98 -18.32 4.73
N GLU A 217 1.55 -19.22 5.62
CA GLU A 217 2.44 -20.01 6.48
C GLU A 217 3.42 -20.85 5.66
N GLN A 218 2.94 -21.55 4.62
CA GLN A 218 3.80 -22.28 3.70
C GLN A 218 4.81 -21.39 2.99
N ASN A 219 4.38 -20.21 2.52
CA ASN A 219 5.25 -19.25 1.88
C ASN A 219 6.33 -18.76 2.85
N TRP A 220 5.95 -18.39 4.09
CA TRP A 220 6.87 -17.95 5.12
C TRP A 220 7.90 -19.01 5.48
N GLN A 221 7.51 -20.26 5.74
CA GLN A 221 8.44 -21.33 6.08
C GLN A 221 9.44 -21.59 4.94
N ASN A 222 9.01 -21.49 3.69
CA ASN A 222 9.90 -21.58 2.54
C ASN A 222 10.86 -20.38 2.48
N ALA A 223 10.37 -19.17 2.63
CA ALA A 223 11.18 -17.95 2.62
C ALA A 223 12.20 -17.96 3.78
N LYS A 224 11.77 -18.28 4.99
CA LYS A 224 12.61 -18.44 6.19
C LYS A 224 13.77 -19.41 5.96
N THR A 225 13.47 -20.56 5.33
CA THR A 225 14.50 -21.54 4.97
C THR A 225 15.51 -20.98 3.99
N GLN A 226 15.07 -20.23 2.98
CA GLN A 226 15.98 -19.62 1.99
C GLN A 226 16.79 -18.47 2.59
N LEU A 227 16.19 -17.63 3.43
CA LEU A 227 16.91 -16.58 4.16
C LEU A 227 18.06 -17.18 4.99
N LEU A 228 17.80 -18.28 5.70
CA LEU A 228 18.85 -19.01 6.45
C LEU A 228 19.92 -19.60 5.54
N ASN A 229 19.56 -20.16 4.39
CA ASN A 229 20.51 -20.73 3.43
C ASN A 229 21.40 -19.69 2.76
N TYR A 230 20.89 -18.46 2.55
CA TYR A 230 21.62 -17.35 1.94
C TYR A 230 22.29 -16.44 2.97
N LYS A 231 22.17 -16.74 4.26
CA LYS A 231 22.86 -16.01 5.33
C LYS A 231 24.34 -15.91 4.98
N ASP A 232 24.88 -14.73 5.10
CA ASP A 232 26.27 -14.40 4.78
C ASP A 232 26.67 -14.60 3.31
N SER A 233 25.71 -14.57 2.37
CA SER A 233 25.90 -14.75 0.94
C SER A 233 25.42 -13.54 0.13
N ASP A 234 26.15 -13.22 -0.94
CA ASP A 234 25.75 -12.18 -1.93
C ASP A 234 24.38 -12.47 -2.60
N LEU A 235 23.85 -13.71 -2.44
CA LEU A 235 22.55 -14.10 -2.97
C LEU A 235 21.39 -13.57 -2.13
N MET A 236 21.62 -13.13 -0.90
CA MET A 236 20.57 -12.64 0.01
C MET A 236 19.81 -11.48 -0.59
N SER A 237 20.49 -10.42 -1.02
CA SER A 237 19.85 -9.24 -1.61
C SER A 237 19.06 -9.55 -2.88
N ALA A 238 19.57 -10.47 -3.72
CA ALA A 238 18.86 -10.92 -4.93
C ALA A 238 17.59 -11.70 -4.55
N PHE A 239 17.66 -12.57 -3.53
CA PHE A 239 16.51 -13.30 -3.04
C PHE A 239 15.44 -12.37 -2.49
N ILE A 240 15.81 -11.41 -1.64
CA ILE A 240 14.88 -10.41 -1.05
C ILE A 240 14.21 -9.61 -2.16
N LYS A 241 14.97 -9.15 -3.16
CA LYS A 241 14.42 -8.40 -4.28
C LYS A 241 13.34 -9.18 -5.04
N GLU A 242 13.51 -10.48 -5.23
CA GLU A 242 12.59 -11.30 -6.02
C GLU A 242 11.45 -11.92 -5.18
N ASN A 243 11.67 -12.11 -3.88
CA ASN A 243 10.74 -12.88 -3.03
C ASN A 243 10.33 -12.17 -1.75
N GLY A 244 10.62 -10.87 -1.61
CA GLY A 244 10.28 -10.10 -0.41
C GLY A 244 8.81 -10.19 -0.03
N ASP A 245 7.90 -10.20 -1.00
CA ASP A 245 6.46 -10.35 -0.78
C ASP A 245 6.07 -11.71 -0.15
N LYS A 246 6.95 -12.71 -0.19
CA LYS A 246 6.76 -14.02 0.44
C LYS A 246 7.32 -14.08 1.86
N CYS A 247 7.95 -13.01 2.31
CA CYS A 247 8.58 -12.90 3.62
C CYS A 247 7.61 -12.36 4.69
N TYR A 248 6.28 -12.43 4.43
CA TYR A 248 5.27 -12.15 5.44
C TYR A 248 5.40 -13.13 6.60
N ASN A 249 5.79 -12.62 7.77
CA ASN A 249 6.15 -13.43 8.94
C ASN A 249 4.91 -13.87 9.71
N THR A 250 4.37 -15.02 9.37
CA THR A 250 3.18 -15.59 10.04
C THR A 250 3.44 -16.05 11.47
N ASP A 251 4.71 -16.14 11.90
CA ASP A 251 5.05 -16.57 13.28
C ASP A 251 4.66 -15.49 14.32
N ILE A 252 4.52 -14.21 13.91
CA ILE A 252 4.15 -13.09 14.80
C ILE A 252 2.69 -12.64 14.63
N VAL A 253 1.96 -13.22 13.70
CA VAL A 253 0.56 -12.83 13.42
C VAL A 253 -0.37 -13.43 14.49
N SER A 254 -1.09 -12.58 15.21
CA SER A 254 -2.04 -13.00 16.23
C SER A 254 -3.30 -13.66 15.64
N ASP A 255 -4.02 -14.41 16.47
CA ASP A 255 -5.29 -15.05 16.05
C ASP A 255 -6.37 -13.99 15.73
N GLU A 256 -6.32 -12.82 16.37
CA GLU A 256 -7.22 -11.71 16.08
C GLU A 256 -6.99 -11.18 14.66
N VAL A 257 -5.72 -11.00 14.25
CA VAL A 257 -5.36 -10.57 12.89
C VAL A 257 -5.78 -11.63 11.87
N LYS A 258 -5.54 -12.91 12.15
CA LYS A 258 -5.99 -13.99 11.26
C LYS A 258 -7.50 -13.96 11.06
N LYS A 259 -8.25 -13.81 12.16
CA LYS A 259 -9.71 -13.75 12.13
C LYS A 259 -10.22 -12.50 11.39
N LEU A 260 -9.51 -11.36 11.49
CA LEU A 260 -9.84 -10.15 10.76
C LEU A 260 -9.88 -10.41 9.25
N TYR A 261 -8.81 -11.01 8.71
CA TYR A 261 -8.74 -11.37 7.29
C TYR A 261 -9.71 -12.47 6.86
N GLU A 262 -9.92 -13.49 7.70
CA GLU A 262 -10.91 -14.53 7.43
C GLU A 262 -12.34 -13.97 7.38
N THR A 263 -12.61 -12.90 8.13
CA THR A 263 -13.92 -12.26 8.18
C THR A 263 -14.14 -11.25 7.06
N TYR A 264 -13.14 -10.43 6.76
CA TYR A 264 -13.29 -9.30 5.85
C TYR A 264 -12.56 -9.48 4.51
N GLY A 265 -11.62 -10.40 4.41
CA GLY A 265 -10.75 -10.55 3.24
C GLY A 265 -9.61 -9.54 3.23
N GLY A 266 -8.93 -9.45 2.11
CA GLY A 266 -7.78 -8.57 1.91
C GLY A 266 -6.50 -9.33 1.56
N ASN A 267 -5.36 -8.63 1.68
CA ASN A 267 -4.07 -9.09 1.18
C ASN A 267 -2.99 -8.98 2.27
N PRO A 268 -2.93 -9.92 3.25
CA PRO A 268 -2.05 -9.81 4.42
C PRO A 268 -0.57 -9.62 4.08
N TYR A 269 -0.09 -10.22 3.00
CA TYR A 269 1.32 -10.12 2.58
C TYR A 269 1.75 -8.70 2.17
N LEU A 270 0.81 -7.75 2.10
CA LEU A 270 1.07 -6.33 1.88
C LEU A 270 1.27 -5.55 3.20
N ASP A 271 1.07 -6.18 4.37
CA ASP A 271 1.24 -5.53 5.68
C ASP A 271 2.72 -5.43 6.03
N GLY A 272 3.30 -4.24 5.87
CA GLY A 272 4.73 -4.01 6.08
C GLY A 272 5.19 -4.31 7.50
N ALA A 273 4.36 -4.01 8.51
CA ALA A 273 4.68 -4.30 9.92
C ALA A 273 4.87 -5.80 10.23
N TYR A 274 4.40 -6.67 9.36
CA TYR A 274 4.50 -8.12 9.50
C TYR A 274 5.46 -8.75 8.47
N ASN A 275 6.14 -7.97 7.65
CA ASN A 275 7.09 -8.48 6.68
C ASN A 275 8.51 -8.51 7.27
N ALA A 276 9.24 -9.60 7.04
CA ALA A 276 10.57 -9.78 7.62
C ALA A 276 11.68 -9.00 6.90
N VAL A 277 11.42 -8.46 5.70
CA VAL A 277 12.45 -7.89 4.82
C VAL A 277 12.08 -6.51 4.27
N ASP A 278 11.37 -5.71 5.04
CA ASP A 278 10.96 -4.36 4.69
C ASP A 278 10.25 -4.30 3.33
N ARG A 279 9.15 -5.03 3.26
CA ARG A 279 8.23 -5.05 2.12
C ARG A 279 6.82 -4.85 2.63
N GLY A 280 6.08 -4.01 1.96
CA GLY A 280 4.70 -3.75 2.32
C GLY A 280 4.16 -2.54 1.60
N GLN A 281 2.95 -2.15 1.99
CA GLN A 281 2.29 -0.98 1.42
C GLN A 281 1.64 -0.20 2.56
N THR A 282 1.94 1.07 2.68
CA THR A 282 1.40 1.94 3.73
C THR A 282 -0.10 2.04 3.64
N VAL A 283 -0.82 1.48 4.61
CA VAL A 283 -2.26 1.70 4.78
C VAL A 283 -2.49 3.05 5.42
N PHE A 284 -3.29 3.92 4.80
CA PHE A 284 -3.53 5.27 5.31
C PHE A 284 -5.01 5.66 5.40
N ALA A 285 -5.89 4.86 4.79
CA ALA A 285 -7.33 5.10 4.81
C ALA A 285 -8.12 3.78 4.69
N GLN A 286 -9.42 3.85 4.99
CA GLN A 286 -10.38 2.75 4.86
C GLN A 286 -11.64 3.25 4.16
N VAL A 287 -12.11 2.52 3.16
CA VAL A 287 -13.42 2.76 2.54
C VAL A 287 -14.52 2.48 3.58
N ILE A 288 -15.35 3.47 3.81
CA ILE A 288 -16.50 3.41 4.73
C ILE A 288 -17.83 3.30 3.99
N ASP A 289 -17.86 3.69 2.70
CA ASP A 289 -19.03 3.56 1.83
C ASP A 289 -18.58 3.48 0.36
N GLY A 290 -19.34 2.78 -0.50
CA GLY A 290 -19.03 2.63 -1.93
C GLY A 290 -18.17 1.41 -2.26
N MET A 291 -18.08 0.40 -1.40
CA MET A 291 -17.39 -0.86 -1.76
C MET A 291 -18.05 -1.59 -2.94
N ASP A 292 -19.37 -1.41 -3.13
CA ASP A 292 -20.06 -1.90 -4.32
C ASP A 292 -19.59 -1.18 -5.61
N VAL A 293 -19.19 0.10 -5.50
CA VAL A 293 -18.57 0.84 -6.61
C VAL A 293 -17.17 0.31 -6.89
N VAL A 294 -16.38 0.01 -5.84
CA VAL A 294 -15.07 -0.64 -5.99
C VAL A 294 -15.21 -1.99 -6.70
N ASP A 295 -16.20 -2.80 -6.33
CA ASP A 295 -16.48 -4.09 -6.99
C ASP A 295 -16.90 -3.93 -8.45
N LYS A 296 -17.69 -2.91 -8.75
CA LYS A 296 -18.04 -2.57 -10.15
C LYS A 296 -16.80 -2.18 -10.96
N ILE A 297 -15.90 -1.39 -10.36
CA ILE A 297 -14.63 -1.03 -10.99
C ILE A 297 -13.76 -2.27 -11.19
N ALA A 298 -13.65 -3.15 -10.19
CA ALA A 298 -12.90 -4.40 -10.29
C ALA A 298 -13.43 -5.35 -11.35
N SER A 299 -14.68 -5.17 -11.78
CA SER A 299 -15.36 -6.02 -12.76
C SER A 299 -15.31 -5.48 -14.20
N VAL A 300 -14.64 -4.35 -14.46
CA VAL A 300 -14.53 -3.81 -15.81
C VAL A 300 -13.62 -4.67 -16.69
N GLU A 301 -13.86 -4.62 -17.99
CA GLU A 301 -13.00 -5.31 -18.94
C GLU A 301 -11.62 -4.65 -19.01
N VAL A 302 -10.57 -5.43 -18.89
CA VAL A 302 -9.18 -4.96 -18.92
C VAL A 302 -8.43 -5.57 -20.11
N ASP A 303 -7.30 -4.98 -20.46
CA ASP A 303 -6.33 -5.54 -21.40
C ASP A 303 -5.35 -6.52 -20.72
N GLU A 304 -4.35 -6.99 -21.47
CA GLU A 304 -3.31 -7.90 -20.99
C GLU A 304 -2.40 -7.30 -19.89
N ASN A 305 -2.41 -5.96 -19.74
CA ASN A 305 -1.67 -5.22 -18.71
C ASN A 305 -2.55 -4.82 -17.52
N ASN A 306 -3.76 -5.35 -17.43
CA ASN A 306 -4.77 -5.00 -16.42
C ASN A 306 -5.24 -3.53 -16.51
N LEU A 307 -5.05 -2.85 -17.64
CA LEU A 307 -5.57 -1.52 -17.90
C LEU A 307 -7.03 -1.59 -18.34
N PRO A 308 -7.98 -0.88 -17.69
CA PRO A 308 -9.36 -0.85 -18.12
C PRO A 308 -9.51 -0.40 -19.58
N LYS A 309 -10.20 -1.19 -20.41
CA LYS A 309 -10.48 -0.86 -21.82
C LYS A 309 -11.33 0.41 -21.98
N THR A 310 -12.12 0.72 -20.96
CA THR A 310 -12.85 1.99 -20.83
C THR A 310 -12.38 2.67 -19.56
N ASN A 311 -11.89 3.90 -19.68
CA ASN A 311 -11.35 4.65 -18.55
C ASN A 311 -12.37 4.80 -17.42
N VAL A 312 -12.00 4.38 -16.22
CA VAL A 312 -12.70 4.71 -14.99
C VAL A 312 -12.02 5.94 -14.38
N VAL A 313 -12.72 7.07 -14.41
CA VAL A 313 -12.15 8.39 -14.10
C VAL A 313 -12.50 8.81 -12.68
N ILE A 314 -11.54 9.32 -11.93
CA ILE A 314 -11.75 10.10 -10.70
C ILE A 314 -12.08 11.53 -11.15
N LYS A 315 -13.36 11.91 -11.11
CA LYS A 315 -13.82 13.23 -11.57
C LYS A 315 -13.36 14.34 -10.62
N SER A 316 -13.46 14.08 -9.32
CA SER A 316 -13.03 14.97 -8.25
C SER A 316 -12.88 14.21 -6.93
N VAL A 317 -12.14 14.79 -6.00
CA VAL A 317 -12.09 14.36 -4.61
C VAL A 317 -12.61 15.49 -3.73
N LYS A 318 -13.66 15.22 -2.96
CA LYS A 318 -14.23 16.18 -2.01
C LYS A 318 -13.80 15.81 -0.60
N ILE A 319 -13.19 16.75 0.11
CA ILE A 319 -12.85 16.61 1.52
C ILE A 319 -13.97 17.21 2.37
N THR A 320 -14.39 16.51 3.42
CA THR A 320 -15.47 16.89 4.32
C THR A 320 -15.26 16.26 5.70
N THR A 321 -16.13 16.52 6.67
CA THR A 321 -16.16 15.78 7.94
C THR A 321 -17.16 14.64 7.88
N TYR A 322 -17.03 13.65 8.78
CA TYR A 322 -17.99 12.55 8.86
C TYR A 322 -19.40 13.03 9.18
N ALA A 323 -19.56 14.01 10.09
CA ALA A 323 -20.86 14.60 10.41
C ALA A 323 -21.55 15.23 9.19
N GLU A 324 -20.80 15.90 8.31
CA GLU A 324 -21.37 16.48 7.08
C GLU A 324 -21.69 15.40 6.04
N TYR A 325 -20.81 14.42 5.89
CA TYR A 325 -21.02 13.28 5.01
C TYR A 325 -22.28 12.51 5.38
N SER A 326 -22.46 12.13 6.64
CA SER A 326 -23.60 11.36 7.15
C SER A 326 -24.94 12.07 6.94
N LYS A 327 -24.98 13.41 7.11
CA LYS A 327 -26.18 14.21 6.82
C LYS A 327 -26.58 14.13 5.34
N THR A 328 -25.61 14.14 4.42
CA THR A 328 -25.92 14.04 2.99
C THR A 328 -26.51 12.68 2.63
N GLN A 329 -26.01 11.59 3.23
CA GLN A 329 -26.54 10.24 3.01
C GLN A 329 -27.96 10.07 3.54
N THR A 330 -28.24 10.60 4.73
CA THR A 330 -29.59 10.55 5.32
C THR A 330 -30.62 11.29 4.45
N THR A 331 -30.23 12.44 3.88
CA THR A 331 -31.09 13.23 3.00
C THR A 331 -31.37 12.52 1.67
N ALA A 332 -30.36 11.86 1.09
CA ALA A 332 -30.51 11.10 -0.14
C ALA A 332 -31.43 9.87 0.04
N SER A 333 -31.31 9.17 1.18
CA SER A 333 -32.16 8.01 1.49
C SER A 333 -33.63 8.38 1.77
N SER A 334 -33.89 9.58 2.30
CA SER A 334 -35.27 10.04 2.58
C SER A 334 -35.99 10.60 1.36
N ALA A 335 -35.28 10.79 0.23
CA ALA A 335 -35.82 11.35 -1.02
C ALA A 335 -36.21 10.26 -2.05
N GLN A 336 -35.95 8.99 -1.75
CA GLN A 336 -36.38 7.82 -2.53
C GLN A 336 -37.63 7.18 -1.93
#